data_4d9dba19a56e4509e267d401970cfaa5
#
_entry.id   4d9dba19a56e4509e267d401970cfaa5
#
_cell.length_a   1.000
_cell.length_b   1.000
_cell.length_c   1.000
_cell.angle_alpha   90.00
_cell.angle_beta   90.00
_cell.angle_gamma   90.00
#
_symmetry.space_group_name_H-M   'P 1'
#
loop_
_entity.id
_entity.type
_entity.pdbx_description
1 polymer ?
#
loop_
_entity_poly.entity_id
_entity_poly.type
_entity_poly.pdbx_seq_one_letter_code
_entity_poly.pdbx_strand_id
1 'polypeptide(L)'
;MHLIRNFFLTVLIIFAFVSTTVNAEIKKFNMVFVPASEKGDENDFKGLIKIVNKLTGFEINFIKVTDYNAAVEAMRADRAQIAWYGGKTYIKAAELASAEAFAAGVRPGEKDAGYFSYFVVKKDSNLKKFSDIKGKVLSLNSIGSTSGDLIPQVELVKINLSTTNKNDFKNVFYAGSHDACLLAVLNEQADVCGMSSRNFEARLADKTFKKNDVRIIHRSDRVPPPPLSYSKKIPLEDRIKIKKAVLEAHKHGEIGGYGGRMSHYIAVNDSDYDVLRNVVKLLKKNKK
;
A
#
# COMPACT_ATOMS: atom_id res chain seq x y z
N MET A 1 91.82 -19.68 -29.12
CA MET A 1 91.92 -19.09 -27.77
C MET A 1 91.05 -17.81 -27.78
N HIS A 2 89.83 -17.88 -27.36
CA HIS A 2 89.05 -16.83 -26.70
C HIS A 2 87.61 -17.34 -26.42
N LEU A 3 87.28 -17.46 -25.18
CA LEU A 3 85.98 -17.78 -24.60
C LEU A 3 85.04 -16.60 -24.91
N ILE A 4 83.85 -16.88 -25.52
CA ILE A 4 82.73 -15.96 -25.48
C ILE A 4 81.66 -16.56 -24.58
N ARG A 5 81.42 -15.91 -23.46
CA ARG A 5 80.53 -16.27 -22.38
C ARG A 5 79.16 -15.66 -22.67
N ASN A 6 78.20 -16.51 -22.97
CA ASN A 6 76.81 -16.09 -23.20
C ASN A 6 76.17 -15.70 -21.86
N PHE A 7 75.72 -14.45 -21.78
CA PHE A 7 74.96 -13.89 -20.69
C PHE A 7 73.44 -14.01 -21.01
N PHE A 8 72.78 -15.00 -20.44
CA PHE A 8 71.34 -15.09 -20.50
C PHE A 8 70.67 -14.09 -19.56
N LEU A 9 70.06 -13.05 -20.07
CA LEU A 9 69.26 -12.09 -19.34
C LEU A 9 67.84 -12.65 -19.19
N THR A 10 67.52 -13.21 -18.04
CA THR A 10 66.15 -13.67 -17.71
C THR A 10 65.34 -12.48 -17.27
N VAL A 11 64.43 -11.97 -18.16
CA VAL A 11 63.48 -10.93 -17.82
C VAL A 11 62.32 -11.58 -17.12
N LEU A 12 62.23 -11.40 -15.78
CA LEU A 12 61.10 -11.81 -14.95
C LEU A 12 59.98 -10.78 -15.09
N ILE A 13 58.95 -11.08 -15.93
CA ILE A 13 57.76 -10.26 -16.01
C ILE A 13 56.88 -10.58 -14.84
N ILE A 14 56.91 -9.71 -13.80
CA ILE A 14 55.96 -9.74 -12.67
C ILE A 14 54.64 -9.17 -13.16
N PHE A 15 53.67 -10.04 -13.49
CA PHE A 15 52.28 -9.64 -13.69
C PHE A 15 51.68 -9.28 -12.30
N ALA A 16 51.70 -7.99 -11.97
CA ALA A 16 50.97 -7.49 -10.82
C ALA A 16 49.50 -7.58 -11.16
N PHE A 17 48.78 -8.58 -10.62
CA PHE A 17 47.33 -8.64 -10.57
C PHE A 17 46.85 -7.49 -9.68
N VAL A 18 46.58 -6.34 -10.27
CA VAL A 18 45.82 -5.27 -9.60
C VAL A 18 44.38 -5.75 -9.49
N SER A 19 44.07 -6.40 -8.36
CA SER A 19 42.69 -6.68 -7.98
C SER A 19 41.99 -5.34 -7.75
N THR A 20 41.42 -4.77 -8.79
CA THR A 20 40.47 -3.67 -8.64
C THR A 20 39.23 -4.23 -7.91
N THR A 21 39.16 -4.01 -6.61
CA THR A 21 37.90 -4.17 -5.87
C THR A 21 36.95 -3.14 -6.45
N VAL A 22 36.14 -3.57 -7.41
CA VAL A 22 34.97 -2.79 -7.84
C VAL A 22 34.07 -2.73 -6.62
N ASN A 23 34.14 -1.64 -5.87
CA ASN A 23 33.12 -1.29 -4.89
C ASN A 23 31.82 -1.07 -5.70
N ALA A 24 31.00 -2.11 -5.82
CA ALA A 24 29.72 -1.98 -6.45
C ALA A 24 28.91 -0.94 -5.63
N GLU A 25 28.61 0.18 -6.26
CA GLU A 25 27.80 1.22 -5.65
C GLU A 25 26.45 0.61 -5.23
N ILE A 26 26.08 0.82 -3.96
CA ILE A 26 24.82 0.30 -3.42
C ILE A 26 23.67 1.01 -4.15
N LYS A 27 22.85 0.26 -4.87
CA LYS A 27 21.66 0.79 -5.53
C LYS A 27 20.66 1.29 -4.48
N LYS A 28 20.18 2.52 -4.65
CA LYS A 28 19.23 3.17 -3.74
C LYS A 28 17.89 3.36 -4.42
N PHE A 29 16.82 3.06 -3.69
CA PHE A 29 15.44 3.27 -4.13
C PHE A 29 14.67 4.00 -3.04
N ASN A 30 13.75 4.87 -3.45
CA ASN A 30 12.81 5.51 -2.55
C ASN A 30 11.47 4.78 -2.60
N MET A 31 10.90 4.53 -1.42
CA MET A 31 9.58 3.94 -1.25
C MET A 31 8.61 4.93 -0.64
N VAL A 32 7.45 5.09 -1.28
CA VAL A 32 6.35 5.94 -0.84
C VAL A 32 5.17 5.11 -0.36
N PHE A 33 4.44 5.64 0.61
CA PHE A 33 3.21 5.05 1.15
C PHE A 33 2.06 6.05 1.02
N VAL A 34 0.87 5.56 0.63
CA VAL A 34 -0.33 6.39 0.79
C VAL A 34 -0.63 6.54 2.28
N PRO A 35 -0.99 7.73 2.77
CA PRO A 35 -1.23 7.97 4.19
C PRO A 35 -2.59 7.40 4.62
N ALA A 36 -2.68 6.08 4.80
CA ALA A 36 -3.90 5.39 5.20
C ALA A 36 -4.14 5.45 6.71
N SER A 37 -3.07 5.61 7.51
CA SER A 37 -3.08 5.67 8.97
C SER A 37 -2.33 6.89 9.48
N GLU A 38 -2.77 7.47 10.60
CA GLU A 38 -2.07 8.57 11.28
C GLU A 38 -0.79 8.13 11.99
N LYS A 39 -0.70 6.86 12.38
CA LYS A 39 0.51 6.30 13.02
C LYS A 39 1.70 6.14 12.09
N GLY A 40 1.50 6.38 10.78
CA GLY A 40 2.52 6.22 9.74
C GLY A 40 2.64 4.78 9.27
N ASP A 41 2.17 4.55 8.05
CA ASP A 41 2.17 3.20 7.46
C ASP A 41 3.59 2.66 7.24
N GLU A 42 4.60 3.54 7.10
CA GLU A 42 6.00 3.16 6.97
C GLU A 42 6.53 2.31 8.14
N ASN A 43 6.00 2.52 9.36
CA ASN A 43 6.44 1.76 10.53
C ASN A 43 6.07 0.28 10.41
N ASP A 44 4.91 -0.01 9.82
CA ASP A 44 4.43 -1.37 9.61
C ASP A 44 5.32 -2.14 8.62
N PHE A 45 6.01 -1.43 7.69
CA PHE A 45 6.85 -2.04 6.66
C PHE A 45 8.34 -2.14 7.03
N LYS A 46 8.80 -1.53 8.12
CA LYS A 46 10.23 -1.50 8.49
C LYS A 46 10.87 -2.89 8.55
N GLY A 47 10.18 -3.87 9.15
CA GLY A 47 10.69 -5.25 9.24
C GLY A 47 10.86 -5.89 7.87
N LEU A 48 9.87 -5.76 7.00
CA LEU A 48 9.94 -6.23 5.61
C LEU A 48 11.11 -5.60 4.86
N ILE A 49 11.22 -4.27 4.88
CA ILE A 49 12.24 -3.54 4.10
C ILE A 49 13.65 -3.84 4.62
N LYS A 50 13.84 -3.98 5.93
CA LYS A 50 15.13 -4.42 6.49
C LYS A 50 15.58 -5.77 5.92
N ILE A 51 14.65 -6.72 5.78
CA ILE A 51 14.94 -8.05 5.22
C ILE A 51 15.20 -7.92 3.70
N VAL A 52 14.39 -7.16 2.98
CA VAL A 52 14.57 -6.93 1.53
C VAL A 52 15.93 -6.30 1.24
N ASN A 53 16.33 -5.26 1.99
CA ASN A 53 17.64 -4.63 1.86
C ASN A 53 18.77 -5.66 2.05
N LYS A 54 18.66 -6.52 3.09
CA LYS A 54 19.65 -7.57 3.35
C LYS A 54 19.75 -8.60 2.21
N LEU A 55 18.59 -9.01 1.64
CA LEU A 55 18.55 -10.05 0.60
C LEU A 55 18.97 -9.54 -0.78
N THR A 56 18.76 -8.26 -1.05
CA THR A 56 19.05 -7.66 -2.38
C THR A 56 20.38 -6.95 -2.43
N GLY A 57 20.91 -6.49 -1.29
CA GLY A 57 22.02 -5.55 -1.21
C GLY A 57 21.63 -4.12 -1.58
N PHE A 58 20.35 -3.82 -1.73
CA PHE A 58 19.85 -2.48 -2.03
C PHE A 58 19.59 -1.68 -0.75
N GLU A 59 19.51 -0.35 -0.89
CA GLU A 59 19.08 0.57 0.15
C GLU A 59 17.71 1.15 -0.24
N ILE A 60 16.64 0.78 0.49
CA ILE A 60 15.29 1.31 0.28
C ILE A 60 14.98 2.30 1.38
N ASN A 61 14.80 3.57 1.00
CA ASN A 61 14.52 4.69 1.89
C ASN A 61 13.02 5.05 1.82
N PHE A 62 12.46 5.49 2.95
CA PHE A 62 11.07 5.92 3.02
C PHE A 62 10.93 7.41 2.75
N ILE A 63 9.97 7.79 1.91
CA ILE A 63 9.57 9.17 1.71
C ILE A 63 8.11 9.38 2.12
N LYS A 64 7.85 10.49 2.80
CA LYS A 64 6.51 10.87 3.24
C LYS A 64 5.83 11.74 2.20
N VAL A 65 4.52 11.58 2.12
CA VAL A 65 3.65 12.39 1.26
C VAL A 65 2.40 12.81 2.04
N THR A 66 1.75 13.88 1.59
CA THR A 66 0.60 14.47 2.26
C THR A 66 -0.71 13.77 1.98
N ASP A 67 -0.84 13.15 0.81
CA ASP A 67 -2.08 12.52 0.36
C ASP A 67 -1.83 11.42 -0.69
N TYR A 68 -2.89 10.71 -1.06
CA TYR A 68 -2.86 9.61 -2.01
C TYR A 68 -2.43 10.03 -3.43
N ASN A 69 -2.78 11.25 -3.88
CA ASN A 69 -2.35 11.75 -5.19
C ASN A 69 -0.86 12.10 -5.17
N ALA A 70 -0.38 12.69 -4.09
CA ALA A 70 1.03 13.00 -3.91
C ALA A 70 1.92 11.74 -3.99
N ALA A 71 1.42 10.57 -3.54
CA ALA A 71 2.13 9.30 -3.70
C ALA A 71 2.24 8.88 -5.18
N VAL A 72 1.20 9.08 -5.99
CA VAL A 72 1.24 8.82 -7.43
C VAL A 72 2.22 9.77 -8.13
N GLU A 73 2.15 11.06 -7.79
CA GLU A 73 3.05 12.07 -8.36
C GLU A 73 4.52 11.86 -7.97
N ALA A 74 4.79 11.34 -6.78
CA ALA A 74 6.15 10.98 -6.37
C ALA A 74 6.75 9.92 -7.30
N MET A 75 5.98 8.87 -7.67
CA MET A 75 6.44 7.86 -8.62
C MET A 75 6.49 8.40 -10.05
N ARG A 76 5.49 9.19 -10.48
CA ARG A 76 5.46 9.79 -11.82
C ARG A 76 6.68 10.68 -12.07
N ALA A 77 7.06 11.47 -11.07
CA ALA A 77 8.23 12.35 -11.10
C ALA A 77 9.55 11.64 -10.77
N ASP A 78 9.55 10.31 -10.68
CA ASP A 78 10.71 9.47 -10.35
C ASP A 78 11.37 9.77 -9.00
N ARG A 79 10.65 10.41 -8.09
CA ARG A 79 11.11 10.64 -6.70
C ARG A 79 10.93 9.39 -5.83
N ALA A 80 10.02 8.49 -6.21
CA ALA A 80 9.84 7.18 -5.61
C ALA A 80 9.80 6.11 -6.71
N GLN A 81 10.54 5.02 -6.51
CA GLN A 81 10.60 3.91 -7.44
C GLN A 81 9.78 2.71 -6.95
N ILE A 82 9.51 2.65 -5.66
CA ILE A 82 8.69 1.62 -5.01
C ILE A 82 7.54 2.32 -4.27
N ALA A 83 6.38 1.69 -4.21
CA ALA A 83 5.24 2.24 -3.51
C ALA A 83 4.38 1.14 -2.88
N TRP A 84 3.72 1.49 -1.78
CA TRP A 84 2.55 0.79 -1.32
C TRP A 84 1.31 1.67 -1.60
N TYR A 85 0.36 1.13 -2.35
CA TYR A 85 -0.86 1.81 -2.77
C TYR A 85 -2.11 1.08 -2.28
N GLY A 86 -3.23 1.80 -2.08
CA GLY A 86 -4.55 1.20 -2.17
C GLY A 86 -4.89 0.86 -3.63
N GLY A 87 -5.77 -0.10 -3.86
CA GLY A 87 -6.09 -0.56 -5.23
C GLY A 87 -6.57 0.55 -6.17
N LYS A 88 -7.40 1.51 -5.68
CA LYS A 88 -7.84 2.69 -6.45
C LYS A 88 -6.67 3.59 -6.85
N THR A 89 -5.74 3.84 -5.91
CA THR A 89 -4.54 4.64 -6.19
C THR A 89 -3.60 3.90 -7.11
N TYR A 90 -3.47 2.57 -6.96
CA TYR A 90 -2.66 1.74 -7.81
C TYR A 90 -3.11 1.82 -9.29
N ILE A 91 -4.39 1.63 -9.60
CA ILE A 91 -4.85 1.71 -11.00
C ILE A 91 -4.56 3.08 -11.62
N LYS A 92 -4.62 4.17 -10.84
CA LYS A 92 -4.20 5.50 -11.28
C LYS A 92 -2.69 5.58 -11.49
N ALA A 93 -1.88 5.01 -10.59
CA ALA A 93 -0.42 4.99 -10.70
C ALA A 93 0.05 4.11 -11.88
N ALA A 94 -0.63 3.00 -12.15
CA ALA A 94 -0.37 2.17 -13.33
C ALA A 94 -0.56 2.95 -14.64
N GLU A 95 -1.62 3.76 -14.72
CA GLU A 95 -1.94 4.59 -15.87
C GLU A 95 -0.97 5.78 -16.04
N LEU A 96 -0.65 6.49 -14.96
CA LEU A 96 0.05 7.78 -15.01
C LEU A 96 1.55 7.73 -14.66
N ALA A 97 1.98 6.72 -13.91
CA ALA A 97 3.33 6.63 -13.34
C ALA A 97 4.05 5.31 -13.69
N SER A 98 3.51 4.53 -14.62
CA SER A 98 4.07 3.23 -15.01
C SER A 98 4.28 2.27 -13.83
N ALA A 99 3.41 2.34 -12.82
CA ALA A 99 3.45 1.43 -11.68
C ALA A 99 3.05 0.01 -12.11
N GLU A 100 3.70 -0.99 -11.54
CA GLU A 100 3.38 -2.41 -11.71
C GLU A 100 3.23 -3.06 -10.33
N ALA A 101 2.06 -3.62 -10.05
CA ALA A 101 1.81 -4.38 -8.83
C ALA A 101 2.58 -5.70 -8.86
N PHE A 102 3.19 -6.08 -7.75
CA PHE A 102 3.99 -7.30 -7.72
C PHE A 102 3.76 -8.20 -6.49
N ALA A 103 3.34 -7.64 -5.35
CA ALA A 103 3.09 -8.41 -4.14
C ALA A 103 2.01 -7.80 -3.25
N ALA A 104 1.34 -8.64 -2.47
CA ALA A 104 0.39 -8.22 -1.43
C ALA A 104 0.53 -9.09 -0.18
N GLY A 105 0.39 -8.48 1.00
CA GLY A 105 0.56 -9.16 2.28
C GLY A 105 -0.67 -9.93 2.72
N VAL A 106 -0.48 -11.18 3.14
CA VAL A 106 -1.47 -12.04 3.77
C VAL A 106 -1.29 -11.98 5.28
N ARG A 107 -2.37 -11.73 6.03
CA ARG A 107 -2.32 -11.67 7.50
C ARG A 107 -2.34 -13.08 8.11
N PRO A 108 -1.82 -13.23 9.33
CA PRO A 108 -1.94 -14.51 10.05
C PRO A 108 -3.39 -14.97 10.15
N GLY A 109 -3.65 -16.24 9.79
CA GLY A 109 -4.98 -16.82 9.83
C GLY A 109 -5.88 -16.51 8.63
N GLU A 110 -5.50 -15.60 7.73
CA GLU A 110 -6.23 -15.32 6.49
C GLU A 110 -5.80 -16.28 5.37
N LYS A 111 -6.74 -16.64 4.48
CA LYS A 111 -6.49 -17.52 3.32
C LYS A 111 -5.88 -16.77 2.13
N ASP A 112 -6.14 -15.49 2.02
CA ASP A 112 -5.68 -14.63 0.93
C ASP A 112 -5.45 -13.18 1.43
N ALA A 113 -4.92 -12.32 0.56
CA ALA A 113 -4.57 -10.95 0.89
C ALA A 113 -5.73 -9.95 0.79
N GLY A 114 -6.93 -10.36 0.39
CA GLY A 114 -8.09 -9.46 0.25
C GLY A 114 -8.61 -8.94 1.60
N TYR A 115 -9.45 -7.91 1.55
CA TYR A 115 -9.99 -7.24 2.74
C TYR A 115 -11.39 -6.68 2.46
N PHE A 116 -11.95 -5.88 3.37
CA PHE A 116 -13.30 -5.33 3.27
C PHE A 116 -13.33 -3.83 3.52
N SER A 117 -14.38 -3.19 3.05
CA SER A 117 -14.81 -1.89 3.53
C SER A 117 -15.90 -2.08 4.57
N TYR A 118 -15.78 -1.41 5.70
CA TYR A 118 -16.76 -1.41 6.78
C TYR A 118 -17.46 -0.05 6.84
N PHE A 119 -18.77 -0.07 7.14
CA PHE A 119 -19.50 1.09 7.62
C PHE A 119 -19.68 0.98 9.13
N VAL A 120 -19.05 1.90 9.84
CA VAL A 120 -18.93 1.88 11.29
C VAL A 120 -19.70 3.04 11.89
N VAL A 121 -20.47 2.76 12.95
CA VAL A 121 -21.24 3.73 13.73
C VAL A 121 -20.96 3.57 15.22
N LYS A 122 -21.30 4.54 16.06
CA LYS A 122 -21.27 4.37 17.51
C LYS A 122 -22.18 3.21 17.94
N LYS A 123 -21.81 2.52 19.00
CA LYS A 123 -22.53 1.35 19.51
C LYS A 123 -23.96 1.69 19.94
N ASP A 124 -24.15 2.83 20.59
CA ASP A 124 -25.42 3.36 21.09
C ASP A 124 -26.26 4.07 20.02
N SER A 125 -25.70 4.28 18.80
CA SER A 125 -26.41 4.88 17.67
C SER A 125 -27.70 4.12 17.33
N ASN A 126 -28.72 4.87 16.90
CA ASN A 126 -29.98 4.34 16.37
C ASN A 126 -29.83 3.68 14.97
N LEU A 127 -28.67 3.84 14.32
CA LEU A 127 -28.38 3.24 13.00
C LEU A 127 -28.11 1.74 13.20
N LYS A 128 -29.04 0.88 12.77
CA LYS A 128 -28.94 -0.58 12.98
C LYS A 128 -28.61 -1.34 11.72
N LYS A 129 -28.96 -0.80 10.55
CA LYS A 129 -28.77 -1.39 9.22
C LYS A 129 -28.24 -0.34 8.24
N PHE A 130 -27.71 -0.79 7.13
CA PHE A 130 -27.04 0.09 6.16
C PHE A 130 -27.96 1.16 5.57
N SER A 131 -29.24 0.85 5.34
CA SER A 131 -30.21 1.83 4.82
C SER A 131 -30.51 2.99 5.79
N ASP A 132 -30.19 2.86 7.09
CA ASP A 132 -30.47 3.90 8.08
C ASP A 132 -29.56 5.13 7.95
N ILE A 133 -28.52 5.05 7.11
CA ILE A 133 -27.54 6.14 6.92
C ILE A 133 -28.07 7.31 6.09
N LYS A 134 -29.21 7.17 5.42
CA LYS A 134 -29.81 8.27 4.66
C LYS A 134 -30.09 9.47 5.57
N GLY A 135 -29.76 10.67 5.09
CA GLY A 135 -29.90 11.92 5.85
C GLY A 135 -28.89 12.12 6.99
N LYS A 136 -27.89 11.26 7.10
CA LYS A 136 -26.86 11.31 8.18
C LYS A 136 -25.59 12.02 7.72
N VAL A 137 -24.68 12.25 8.66
CA VAL A 137 -23.34 12.77 8.38
C VAL A 137 -22.42 11.58 8.08
N LEU A 138 -21.90 11.50 6.86
CA LEU A 138 -20.99 10.46 6.40
C LEU A 138 -19.56 10.97 6.39
N SER A 139 -18.67 10.33 7.12
CA SER A 139 -17.23 10.50 7.00
C SER A 139 -16.63 9.43 6.09
N LEU A 140 -15.77 9.85 5.18
CA LEU A 140 -14.95 9.00 4.33
C LEU A 140 -13.48 9.23 4.65
N ASN A 141 -12.59 8.31 4.22
CA ASN A 141 -11.18 8.47 4.48
C ASN A 141 -10.54 9.58 3.62
N SER A 142 -10.23 9.27 2.37
CA SER A 142 -9.54 10.16 1.43
C SER A 142 -9.96 9.81 0.01
N ILE A 143 -10.02 10.82 -0.88
CA ILE A 143 -10.50 10.67 -2.28
C ILE A 143 -9.74 9.56 -3.06
N GLY A 144 -8.49 9.28 -2.72
CA GLY A 144 -7.71 8.21 -3.34
C GLY A 144 -7.92 6.83 -2.73
N SER A 145 -8.62 6.72 -1.59
CA SER A 145 -8.79 5.46 -0.86
C SER A 145 -9.68 4.47 -1.62
N THR A 146 -9.34 3.18 -1.56
CA THR A 146 -10.18 2.10 -2.09
C THR A 146 -11.34 1.84 -1.13
N SER A 147 -11.05 1.38 0.08
CA SER A 147 -12.05 0.99 1.08
C SER A 147 -12.66 2.15 1.85
N GLY A 148 -12.05 3.33 1.81
CA GLY A 148 -12.55 4.52 2.50
C GLY A 148 -13.19 5.56 1.56
N ASP A 149 -13.29 5.25 0.25
CA ASP A 149 -13.94 6.14 -0.73
C ASP A 149 -14.56 5.36 -1.89
N LEU A 150 -13.80 4.62 -2.71
CA LEU A 150 -14.32 3.95 -3.90
C LEU A 150 -15.41 2.93 -3.54
N ILE A 151 -15.09 1.99 -2.65
CA ILE A 151 -16.01 0.92 -2.26
C ILE A 151 -17.22 1.48 -1.50
N PRO A 152 -17.09 2.40 -0.52
CA PRO A 152 -18.24 3.08 0.05
C PRO A 152 -19.19 3.67 -0.99
N GLN A 153 -18.70 4.36 -2.01
CA GLN A 153 -19.56 4.89 -3.08
C GLN A 153 -20.32 3.77 -3.84
N VAL A 154 -19.65 2.64 -4.11
CA VAL A 154 -20.29 1.47 -4.74
C VAL A 154 -21.41 0.90 -3.87
N GLU A 155 -21.14 0.72 -2.58
CA GLU A 155 -22.14 0.17 -1.66
C GLU A 155 -23.34 1.12 -1.50
N LEU A 156 -23.12 2.43 -1.49
CA LEU A 156 -24.18 3.43 -1.48
C LEU A 156 -25.08 3.33 -2.72
N VAL A 157 -24.51 3.17 -3.91
CA VAL A 157 -25.28 3.01 -5.16
C VAL A 157 -26.20 1.78 -5.08
N LYS A 158 -25.78 0.68 -4.44
CA LYS A 158 -26.60 -0.54 -4.27
C LYS A 158 -27.90 -0.27 -3.48
N ILE A 159 -27.94 0.80 -2.68
CA ILE A 159 -29.12 1.23 -1.91
C ILE A 159 -29.70 2.57 -2.38
N ASN A 160 -29.40 2.95 -3.63
CA ASN A 160 -29.86 4.18 -4.29
C ASN A 160 -29.45 5.46 -3.55
N LEU A 161 -28.28 5.50 -2.92
CA LEU A 161 -27.69 6.69 -2.32
C LEU A 161 -26.42 7.11 -3.07
N SER A 162 -26.12 8.42 -3.02
CA SER A 162 -24.92 8.99 -3.64
C SER A 162 -24.30 10.08 -2.78
N THR A 163 -22.96 10.06 -2.65
CA THR A 163 -22.22 11.12 -1.96
C THR A 163 -22.32 12.49 -2.66
N THR A 164 -22.77 12.53 -3.91
CA THR A 164 -22.91 13.77 -4.69
C THR A 164 -24.34 14.30 -4.72
N ASN A 165 -25.32 13.51 -4.27
CA ASN A 165 -26.71 13.96 -4.14
C ASN A 165 -26.91 14.60 -2.76
N LYS A 166 -27.15 15.90 -2.75
CA LYS A 166 -27.32 16.70 -1.52
C LYS A 166 -28.52 16.27 -0.66
N ASN A 167 -29.49 15.54 -1.23
CA ASN A 167 -30.67 15.06 -0.52
C ASN A 167 -30.42 13.71 0.22
N ASP A 168 -29.31 13.03 -0.08
CA ASP A 168 -29.04 11.71 0.49
C ASP A 168 -28.33 11.77 1.85
N PHE A 169 -27.57 12.83 2.10
CA PHE A 169 -26.79 13.01 3.31
C PHE A 169 -26.91 14.43 3.86
N LYS A 170 -26.94 14.57 5.18
CA LYS A 170 -26.84 15.89 5.83
C LYS A 170 -25.49 16.55 5.52
N ASN A 171 -24.42 15.77 5.53
CA ASN A 171 -23.08 16.18 5.12
C ASN A 171 -22.25 14.96 4.72
N VAL A 172 -21.30 15.16 3.80
CA VAL A 172 -20.27 14.19 3.45
C VAL A 172 -18.91 14.88 3.47
N PHE A 173 -17.97 14.36 4.24
CA PHE A 173 -16.61 14.91 4.28
C PHE A 173 -15.54 13.82 4.30
N TYR A 174 -14.33 14.21 3.89
CA TYR A 174 -13.15 13.34 3.93
C TYR A 174 -12.29 13.70 5.15
N ALA A 175 -12.09 12.74 6.04
CA ALA A 175 -11.33 12.93 7.28
C ALA A 175 -9.81 12.89 7.10
N GLY A 176 -9.31 12.43 5.94
CA GLY A 176 -7.90 12.34 5.60
C GLY A 176 -7.28 10.95 5.82
N SER A 177 -7.63 10.26 6.89
CA SER A 177 -7.15 8.91 7.21
C SER A 177 -8.28 8.00 7.68
N HIS A 178 -8.04 6.68 7.74
CA HIS A 178 -9.00 5.75 8.34
C HIS A 178 -9.15 5.97 9.85
N ASP A 179 -8.06 6.37 10.51
CA ASP A 179 -8.06 6.65 11.94
C ASP A 179 -8.93 7.89 12.23
N ALA A 180 -8.74 8.98 11.48
CA ALA A 180 -9.53 10.20 11.61
C ALA A 180 -11.02 9.96 11.30
N CYS A 181 -11.33 9.11 10.30
CA CYS A 181 -12.70 8.72 9.98
C CYS A 181 -13.38 8.02 11.17
N LEU A 182 -12.69 7.07 11.81
CA LEU A 182 -13.19 6.38 12.99
C LEU A 182 -13.35 7.34 14.19
N LEU A 183 -12.36 8.20 14.42
CA LEU A 183 -12.40 9.21 15.48
C LEU A 183 -13.56 10.20 15.30
N ALA A 184 -13.89 10.56 14.05
CA ALA A 184 -15.03 11.42 13.77
C ALA A 184 -16.35 10.79 14.26
N VAL A 185 -16.50 9.47 14.14
CA VAL A 185 -17.68 8.75 14.70
C VAL A 185 -17.64 8.70 16.22
N LEU A 186 -16.48 8.38 16.80
CA LEU A 186 -16.34 8.29 18.26
C LEU A 186 -16.60 9.65 18.94
N ASN A 187 -16.20 10.75 18.30
CA ASN A 187 -16.38 12.12 18.75
C ASN A 187 -17.71 12.77 18.27
N GLU A 188 -18.62 12.00 17.69
CA GLU A 188 -19.95 12.47 17.24
C GLU A 188 -19.91 13.57 16.15
N GLN A 189 -18.79 13.72 15.46
CA GLN A 189 -18.64 14.61 14.32
C GLN A 189 -19.22 14.00 13.02
N ALA A 190 -19.33 12.66 13.00
CA ALA A 190 -20.00 11.90 11.97
C ALA A 190 -20.90 10.83 12.57
N ASP A 191 -22.02 10.53 11.89
CA ASP A 191 -22.89 9.42 12.27
C ASP A 191 -22.35 8.08 11.80
N VAL A 192 -21.63 8.06 10.68
CA VAL A 192 -21.10 6.85 10.04
C VAL A 192 -19.74 7.11 9.37
N CYS A 193 -18.86 6.12 9.45
CA CYS A 193 -17.54 6.13 8.82
C CYS A 193 -17.41 4.96 7.85
N GLY A 194 -16.97 5.26 6.59
CA GLY A 194 -16.54 4.26 5.63
C GLY A 194 -15.04 4.01 5.73
N MET A 195 -14.61 2.82 6.20
CA MET A 195 -13.21 2.56 6.47
C MET A 195 -12.75 1.13 6.12
N SER A 196 -11.42 0.93 6.08
CA SER A 196 -10.79 -0.37 5.88
C SER A 196 -11.01 -1.30 7.08
N SER A 197 -11.36 -2.56 6.82
CA SER A 197 -11.39 -3.60 7.84
C SER A 197 -10.02 -3.79 8.51
N ARG A 198 -8.92 -3.65 7.76
CA ARG A 198 -7.56 -3.82 8.29
C ARG A 198 -7.18 -2.73 9.27
N ASN A 199 -7.49 -1.45 8.98
CA ASN A 199 -7.29 -0.36 9.95
C ASN A 199 -8.21 -0.52 11.15
N PHE A 200 -9.48 -0.88 10.94
CA PHE A 200 -10.42 -1.14 12.04
C PHE A 200 -9.86 -2.18 13.00
N GLU A 201 -9.43 -3.32 12.50
CA GLU A 201 -8.89 -4.42 13.30
C GLU A 201 -7.54 -4.06 13.96
N ALA A 202 -6.67 -3.31 13.25
CA ALA A 202 -5.42 -2.82 13.81
C ALA A 202 -5.66 -1.86 14.99
N ARG A 203 -6.61 -0.91 14.85
CA ARG A 203 -6.97 0.03 15.94
C ARG A 203 -7.68 -0.65 17.10
N LEU A 204 -8.44 -1.71 16.85
CA LEU A 204 -9.01 -2.55 17.90
C LEU A 204 -7.92 -3.32 18.65
N ALA A 205 -6.94 -3.88 17.94
CA ALA A 205 -5.84 -4.64 18.53
C ALA A 205 -4.91 -3.75 19.39
N ASP A 206 -4.63 -2.53 18.96
CA ASP A 206 -3.81 -1.57 19.72
C ASP A 206 -4.60 -0.76 20.76
N LYS A 207 -5.88 -1.11 20.95
CA LYS A 207 -6.78 -0.51 21.93
C LYS A 207 -7.02 1.00 21.75
N THR A 208 -6.89 1.53 20.53
CA THR A 208 -7.29 2.91 20.19
C THR A 208 -8.79 3.12 20.52
N PHE A 209 -9.61 2.08 20.39
CA PHE A 209 -11.00 2.03 20.82
C PHE A 209 -11.34 0.62 21.35
N LYS A 210 -12.49 0.47 22.02
CA LYS A 210 -13.00 -0.84 22.47
C LYS A 210 -14.05 -1.36 21.49
N LYS A 211 -14.15 -2.68 21.35
CA LYS A 211 -15.14 -3.32 20.47
C LYS A 211 -16.58 -2.86 20.76
N ASN A 212 -16.87 -2.52 22.01
CA ASN A 212 -18.20 -2.07 22.45
C ASN A 212 -18.44 -0.56 22.24
N ASP A 213 -17.46 0.21 21.78
CA ASP A 213 -17.65 1.63 21.49
C ASP A 213 -18.33 1.85 20.13
N VAL A 214 -18.23 0.86 19.23
CA VAL A 214 -18.73 0.95 17.86
C VAL A 214 -19.47 -0.30 17.40
N ARG A 215 -20.16 -0.19 16.28
CA ARG A 215 -20.83 -1.28 15.57
C ARG A 215 -20.57 -1.16 14.07
N ILE A 216 -20.29 -2.29 13.41
CA ILE A 216 -20.29 -2.41 11.98
C ILE A 216 -21.72 -2.69 11.53
N ILE A 217 -22.30 -1.79 10.73
CA ILE A 217 -23.67 -1.92 10.18
C ILE A 217 -23.70 -2.45 8.76
N HIS A 218 -22.53 -2.43 8.07
CA HIS A 218 -22.40 -3.01 6.74
C HIS A 218 -20.93 -3.41 6.47
N ARG A 219 -20.75 -4.49 5.72
CA ARG A 219 -19.48 -4.98 5.19
C ARG A 219 -19.62 -5.20 3.69
N SER A 220 -18.73 -4.62 2.92
CA SER A 220 -18.68 -4.81 1.46
C SER A 220 -18.35 -6.25 1.06
N ASP A 221 -18.48 -6.55 -0.22
CA ASP A 221 -17.81 -7.68 -0.83
C ASP A 221 -16.29 -7.56 -0.65
N ARG A 222 -15.59 -8.69 -0.90
CA ARG A 222 -14.13 -8.74 -0.75
C ARG A 222 -13.45 -7.85 -1.78
N VAL A 223 -12.51 -7.05 -1.31
CA VAL A 223 -11.77 -6.05 -2.08
C VAL A 223 -10.39 -6.61 -2.43
N PRO A 224 -9.88 -6.44 -3.66
CA PRO A 224 -8.49 -6.77 -3.99
C PRO A 224 -7.50 -6.12 -3.03
N PRO A 225 -6.41 -6.83 -2.67
CA PRO A 225 -5.47 -6.34 -1.66
C PRO A 225 -4.73 -5.08 -2.12
N PRO A 226 -4.35 -4.19 -1.18
CA PRO A 226 -3.47 -3.06 -1.51
C PRO A 226 -2.08 -3.58 -1.88
N PRO A 227 -1.58 -3.28 -3.11
CA PRO A 227 -0.33 -3.84 -3.60
C PRO A 227 0.90 -3.08 -3.15
N LEU A 228 2.01 -3.81 -2.98
CA LEU A 228 3.34 -3.31 -3.25
C LEU A 228 3.52 -3.21 -4.76
N SER A 229 4.05 -2.08 -5.21
CA SER A 229 4.26 -1.77 -6.62
C SER A 229 5.64 -1.19 -6.83
N TYR A 230 6.21 -1.40 -7.99
CA TYR A 230 7.42 -0.71 -8.42
C TYR A 230 7.19 0.03 -9.74
N SER A 231 8.00 1.03 -10.01
CA SER A 231 8.04 1.68 -11.32
C SER A 231 8.65 0.75 -12.36
N LYS A 232 8.05 0.65 -13.55
CA LYS A 232 8.63 -0.08 -14.69
C LYS A 232 9.95 0.53 -15.18
N LYS A 233 10.33 1.72 -14.71
CA LYS A 233 11.62 2.34 -14.97
C LYS A 233 12.79 1.65 -14.26
N ILE A 234 12.52 0.92 -13.14
CA ILE A 234 13.54 0.08 -12.49
C ILE A 234 13.97 -1.02 -13.46
N PRO A 235 15.29 -1.28 -13.66
CA PRO A 235 15.77 -2.38 -14.48
C PRO A 235 15.08 -3.72 -14.13
N LEU A 236 14.79 -4.53 -15.13
CA LEU A 236 14.04 -5.78 -14.95
C LEU A 236 14.70 -6.71 -13.93
N GLU A 237 16.03 -6.83 -13.97
CA GLU A 237 16.79 -7.65 -13.02
C GLU A 237 16.59 -7.22 -11.57
N ASP A 238 16.54 -5.89 -11.30
CA ASP A 238 16.33 -5.34 -9.97
C ASP A 238 14.88 -5.55 -9.49
N ARG A 239 13.90 -5.40 -10.43
CA ARG A 239 12.48 -5.73 -10.13
C ARG A 239 12.33 -7.21 -9.74
N ILE A 240 12.99 -8.12 -10.46
CA ILE A 240 12.99 -9.55 -10.15
C ILE A 240 13.60 -9.80 -8.76
N LYS A 241 14.73 -9.18 -8.43
CA LYS A 241 15.38 -9.29 -7.11
C LYS A 241 14.48 -8.79 -6.00
N ILE A 242 13.88 -7.60 -6.16
CA ILE A 242 12.96 -7.01 -5.17
C ILE A 242 11.75 -7.92 -4.96
N LYS A 243 11.08 -8.36 -6.04
CA LYS A 243 9.92 -9.25 -5.96
C LYS A 243 10.26 -10.54 -5.24
N LYS A 244 11.34 -11.22 -5.60
CA LYS A 244 11.80 -12.44 -4.96
C LYS A 244 12.05 -12.22 -3.46
N ALA A 245 12.80 -11.17 -3.11
CA ALA A 245 13.11 -10.86 -1.72
C ALA A 245 11.85 -10.61 -0.87
N VAL A 246 10.85 -9.87 -1.40
CA VAL A 246 9.57 -9.64 -0.72
C VAL A 246 8.80 -10.95 -0.52
N LEU A 247 8.68 -11.79 -1.54
CA LEU A 247 7.93 -13.04 -1.46
C LEU A 247 8.58 -14.05 -0.49
N GLU A 248 9.91 -14.03 -0.35
CA GLU A 248 10.66 -14.92 0.53
C GLU A 248 10.94 -14.32 1.93
N ALA A 249 10.64 -13.04 2.15
CA ALA A 249 11.00 -12.32 3.37
C ALA A 249 10.55 -13.02 4.67
N HIS A 250 9.37 -13.67 4.65
CA HIS A 250 8.84 -14.40 5.80
C HIS A 250 9.70 -15.57 6.28
N LYS A 251 10.63 -16.08 5.44
CA LYS A 251 11.61 -17.12 5.78
C LYS A 251 12.81 -16.55 6.56
N HIS A 252 12.95 -15.22 6.61
CA HIS A 252 14.12 -14.53 7.16
C HIS A 252 13.83 -13.70 8.41
N GLY A 253 12.59 -13.68 8.88
CA GLY A 253 12.19 -13.00 10.09
C GLY A 253 10.74 -12.52 10.07
N GLU A 254 10.38 -11.79 11.12
CA GLU A 254 9.05 -11.19 11.20
C GLU A 254 8.88 -10.07 10.18
N ILE A 255 7.77 -10.12 9.48
CA ILE A 255 7.40 -9.14 8.47
C ILE A 255 6.09 -8.48 8.82
N GLY A 256 6.02 -7.20 8.50
CA GLY A 256 4.82 -6.40 8.63
C GLY A 256 4.36 -5.87 7.28
N GLY A 257 3.27 -5.13 7.33
CA GLY A 257 2.63 -4.49 6.19
C GLY A 257 1.34 -3.80 6.62
N TYR A 258 0.50 -3.45 5.68
CA TYR A 258 -0.72 -2.71 5.95
C TYR A 258 -1.63 -3.34 7.03
N GLY A 259 -1.78 -2.63 8.13
CA GLY A 259 -2.56 -3.06 9.28
C GLY A 259 -1.84 -4.05 10.19
N GLY A 260 -0.48 -4.08 10.15
CA GLY A 260 0.35 -4.79 11.12
C GLY A 260 1.08 -6.02 10.57
N ARG A 261 1.15 -7.08 11.37
CA ARG A 261 1.92 -8.29 11.05
C ARG A 261 1.35 -9.03 9.84
N MET A 262 2.26 -9.51 8.97
CA MET A 262 1.96 -10.41 7.85
C MET A 262 2.52 -11.80 8.10
N SER A 263 1.82 -12.84 7.63
CA SER A 263 2.35 -14.20 7.60
C SER A 263 3.32 -14.38 6.44
N HIS A 264 2.96 -13.88 5.27
CA HIS A 264 3.76 -13.91 4.05
C HIS A 264 3.24 -12.90 3.03
N TYR A 265 3.97 -12.72 1.95
CA TYR A 265 3.51 -11.98 0.77
C TYR A 265 3.25 -12.95 -0.37
N ILE A 266 2.18 -12.71 -1.12
CA ILE A 266 1.84 -13.43 -2.36
C ILE A 266 2.09 -12.54 -3.57
N ALA A 267 2.36 -13.16 -4.72
CA ALA A 267 2.44 -12.43 -5.98
C ALA A 267 1.05 -11.94 -6.38
N VAL A 268 1.00 -10.72 -6.91
CA VAL A 268 -0.16 -10.13 -7.57
C VAL A 268 0.27 -9.53 -8.90
N ASN A 269 -0.70 -9.31 -9.78
CA ASN A 269 -0.49 -8.77 -11.12
C ASN A 269 -1.45 -7.60 -11.38
N ASP A 270 -1.20 -6.85 -12.44
CA ASP A 270 -2.03 -5.71 -12.83
C ASP A 270 -3.50 -6.08 -13.08
N SER A 271 -3.74 -7.24 -13.71
CA SER A 271 -5.10 -7.75 -14.01
C SER A 271 -5.94 -8.06 -12.76
N ASP A 272 -5.33 -8.32 -11.60
CA ASP A 272 -6.05 -8.55 -10.35
C ASP A 272 -6.86 -7.31 -9.91
N TYR A 273 -6.55 -6.14 -10.48
CA TYR A 273 -7.20 -4.86 -10.20
C TYR A 273 -8.23 -4.43 -11.26
N ASP A 274 -8.51 -5.25 -12.28
CA ASP A 274 -9.47 -4.93 -13.33
C ASP A 274 -10.90 -4.78 -12.80
N VAL A 275 -11.25 -5.52 -11.76
CA VAL A 275 -12.53 -5.35 -11.06
C VAL A 275 -12.68 -3.92 -10.53
N LEU A 276 -11.63 -3.32 -9.99
CA LEU A 276 -11.67 -1.92 -9.52
C LEU A 276 -11.72 -0.92 -10.68
N ARG A 277 -11.04 -1.19 -11.80
CA ARG A 277 -11.14 -0.39 -13.03
C ARG A 277 -12.59 -0.35 -13.56
N ASN A 278 -13.24 -1.51 -13.57
CA ASN A 278 -14.64 -1.62 -13.99
C ASN A 278 -15.58 -0.84 -13.06
N VAL A 279 -15.38 -0.95 -11.76
CA VAL A 279 -16.12 -0.20 -10.74
C VAL A 279 -15.97 1.32 -10.94
N VAL A 280 -14.74 1.80 -11.14
CA VAL A 280 -14.50 3.24 -11.42
C VAL A 280 -15.22 3.70 -12.69
N LYS A 281 -15.21 2.88 -13.76
CA LYS A 281 -15.94 3.19 -15.00
C LYS A 281 -17.46 3.28 -14.77
N LEU A 282 -18.02 2.35 -14.00
CA LEU A 282 -19.45 2.34 -13.68
C LEU A 282 -19.87 3.58 -12.88
N LEU A 283 -19.11 3.94 -11.84
CA LEU A 283 -19.39 5.14 -11.05
C LEU A 283 -19.29 6.44 -11.86
N LYS A 284 -18.38 6.52 -12.84
CA LYS A 284 -18.27 7.67 -13.74
C LYS A 284 -19.50 7.80 -14.67
N LYS A 285 -20.08 6.67 -15.12
CA LYS A 285 -21.30 6.68 -15.94
C LYS A 285 -22.53 7.15 -15.17
N ASN A 286 -22.63 6.78 -13.91
CA ASN A 286 -23.77 7.14 -13.06
C ASN A 286 -23.71 8.59 -12.52
N LYS A 287 -22.61 9.31 -12.74
CA LYS A 287 -22.46 10.74 -12.38
C LYS A 287 -22.81 11.69 -13.52
N LYS A 288 -23.04 11.18 -14.73
CA LYS A 288 -23.54 11.92 -15.90
C LYS A 288 -25.07 11.84 -15.99
#